data_4ecf3119995186c6b950c31df8da83fc
#
_entry.id   4ecf3119995186c6b950c31df8da83fc
#
_cell.length_a   1.000
_cell.length_b   1.000
_cell.length_c   1.000
_cell.angle_alpha   90.00
_cell.angle_beta   90.00
_cell.angle_gamma   90.00
#
_symmetry.space_group_name_H-M   'P 1'
#
loop_
_entity.id
_entity.type
_entity.pdbx_description
1 polymer ?
#
loop_
_entity_poly.entity_id
_entity_poly.type
_entity_poly.pdbx_seq_one_letter_code
_entity_poly.pdbx_strand_id
1 'polypeptide(L)'
;EYLAMLEAFTTGDPDGNGVNGDTYGVSAAGFIGTEAPYTNYLPEFYQDANPSFYKAEDGTWKDGFTEDSMKSALERMAAAYKEGVIDPTTLTNGTSDCRNKFYDDSFGVFTYWAGTWATNLKTNLEANGKDGELVALPPIAEVGQYLDRVPPVWCITSACENPEGVFKYFIEPMQDGGDVQFLWTYGVEGIHWSTAEETLFAGTENEKTYADGEFHMLENREKEGTQYTKAHIDPMLALVELANDPQEESVAAEAKESAQLFNDNCKAADLVPTTDEMSEYNGDLTTLKNELIAKVVMGEITVDDAYAQFESNHGAEWSQAIVDSLNK
;
A
#
# COMPACT_ATOMS: atom_id res chain seq x y z
N GLU A 1 -19.85 11.76 5.56
CA GLU A 1 -19.98 10.40 6.11
C GLU A 1 -18.61 9.83 6.48
N TYR A 2 -17.63 9.84 5.55
CA TYR A 2 -16.30 9.28 5.79
C TYR A 2 -15.56 9.93 6.98
N LEU A 3 -15.50 11.26 7.02
CA LEU A 3 -14.88 11.99 8.16
C LEU A 3 -15.58 11.68 9.49
N ALA A 4 -16.90 11.55 9.50
CA ALA A 4 -17.63 11.19 10.72
C ALA A 4 -17.30 9.77 11.20
N MET A 5 -16.97 8.85 10.29
CA MET A 5 -16.46 7.51 10.64
C MET A 5 -15.07 7.61 11.28
N LEU A 6 -14.16 8.41 10.71
CA LEU A 6 -12.83 8.65 11.31
C LEU A 6 -12.93 9.26 12.71
N GLU A 7 -13.81 10.23 12.89
CA GLU A 7 -14.10 10.84 14.21
C GLU A 7 -14.63 9.80 15.21
N ALA A 8 -15.50 8.87 14.77
CA ALA A 8 -16.02 7.81 15.61
C ALA A 8 -14.92 6.88 16.12
N PHE A 9 -13.96 6.52 15.26
CA PHE A 9 -12.79 5.73 15.68
C PHE A 9 -11.89 6.49 16.67
N THR A 10 -11.89 7.81 16.65
CA THR A 10 -11.07 8.62 17.56
C THR A 10 -11.74 8.87 18.89
N THR A 11 -13.06 9.09 18.91
CA THR A 11 -13.78 9.57 20.09
C THR A 11 -14.77 8.59 20.69
N GLY A 12 -15.03 7.48 19.99
CA GLY A 12 -16.08 6.51 20.31
C GLY A 12 -15.65 5.35 21.20
N ASP A 13 -14.38 5.30 21.68
CA ASP A 13 -13.85 4.16 22.44
C ASP A 13 -14.08 2.82 21.68
N PRO A 14 -13.56 2.69 20.44
CA PRO A 14 -13.88 1.53 19.59
C PRO A 14 -13.27 0.22 20.10
N ASP A 15 -12.20 0.27 20.88
CA ASP A 15 -11.55 -0.88 21.51
C ASP A 15 -12.17 -1.25 22.89
N GLY A 16 -13.16 -0.46 23.36
CA GLY A 16 -13.93 -0.73 24.57
C GLY A 16 -13.14 -0.70 25.86
N ASN A 17 -11.97 -0.06 25.86
CA ASN A 17 -11.08 0.00 27.04
C ASN A 17 -11.48 1.08 28.08
N GLY A 18 -12.45 1.94 27.74
CA GLY A 18 -12.96 3.04 28.57
C GLY A 18 -12.13 4.32 28.51
N VAL A 19 -11.17 4.40 27.58
CA VAL A 19 -10.33 5.57 27.34
C VAL A 19 -10.66 6.15 25.96
N ASN A 20 -11.02 7.41 25.89
CA ASN A 20 -11.27 8.08 24.62
C ASN A 20 -10.01 8.81 24.14
N GLY A 21 -9.72 8.73 22.86
CA GLY A 21 -8.62 9.43 22.19
C GLY A 21 -7.26 8.74 22.30
N ASP A 22 -7.23 7.44 22.57
CA ASP A 22 -6.06 6.56 22.49
C ASP A 22 -6.06 5.71 21.22
N THR A 23 -7.15 5.76 20.45
CA THR A 23 -7.26 5.27 19.09
C THR A 23 -7.42 6.43 18.11
N TYR A 24 -7.09 6.20 16.84
CA TYR A 24 -7.14 7.24 15.80
C TYR A 24 -8.08 6.82 14.67
N GLY A 25 -8.63 7.78 13.95
CA GLY A 25 -9.41 7.50 12.74
C GLY A 25 -8.55 6.85 11.67
N VAL A 26 -7.34 7.37 11.48
CA VAL A 26 -6.43 6.94 10.41
C VAL A 26 -4.97 7.13 10.79
N SER A 27 -4.12 6.27 10.24
CA SER A 27 -2.66 6.41 10.28
C SER A 27 -2.07 6.09 8.91
N ALA A 28 -0.90 6.64 8.63
CA ALA A 28 -0.15 6.41 7.40
C ALA A 28 1.37 6.51 7.63
N ALA A 29 2.16 6.20 6.61
CA ALA A 29 3.60 6.36 6.58
C ALA A 29 3.96 7.66 5.85
N GLY A 30 3.90 8.78 6.56
CA GLY A 30 3.95 10.12 6.01
C GLY A 30 2.60 10.61 5.49
N PHE A 31 2.51 11.88 5.13
CA PHE A 31 1.26 12.48 4.68
C PHE A 31 0.97 12.24 3.19
N ILE A 32 1.99 11.94 2.38
CA ILE A 32 1.84 11.59 0.97
C ILE A 32 1.98 10.08 0.74
N GLY A 33 2.49 9.35 1.74
CA GLY A 33 2.88 7.95 1.66
C GLY A 33 4.34 7.78 1.22
N THR A 34 4.98 6.73 1.75
CA THR A 34 6.40 6.41 1.48
C THR A 34 6.57 5.28 0.47
N GLU A 35 5.53 4.51 0.23
CA GLU A 35 5.51 3.48 -0.81
C GLU A 35 4.90 4.06 -2.10
N ALA A 36 5.65 4.01 -3.18
CA ALA A 36 5.18 4.51 -4.47
C ALA A 36 4.25 3.51 -5.16
N PRO A 37 3.32 4.02 -5.95
CA PRO A 37 2.64 5.28 -5.80
C PRO A 37 1.36 5.10 -4.97
N TYR A 38 1.19 5.89 -3.94
CA TYR A 38 -0.10 6.04 -3.24
C TYR A 38 -0.56 4.88 -2.36
N THR A 39 0.34 4.06 -1.84
CA THR A 39 0.02 3.16 -0.74
C THR A 39 0.30 3.80 0.59
N ASN A 40 -0.50 3.43 1.59
CA ASN A 40 -0.27 3.84 2.97
C ASN A 40 -0.20 5.38 3.15
N TYR A 41 -1.15 6.08 2.56
CA TYR A 41 -1.30 7.53 2.60
C TYR A 41 -2.71 7.91 3.11
N LEU A 42 -3.09 9.16 3.02
CA LEU A 42 -4.33 9.73 3.56
C LEU A 42 -5.28 10.22 2.45
N PRO A 43 -5.83 9.34 1.60
CA PRO A 43 -6.61 9.73 0.41
C PRO A 43 -7.85 10.56 0.77
N GLU A 44 -8.45 10.32 1.91
CA GLU A 44 -9.65 10.98 2.41
C GLU A 44 -9.50 12.49 2.59
N PHE A 45 -8.27 12.96 2.79
CA PHE A 45 -8.01 14.39 2.94
C PHE A 45 -7.61 15.06 1.64
N TYR A 46 -7.15 14.29 0.65
CA TYR A 46 -6.82 14.83 -0.66
C TYR A 46 -8.06 15.10 -1.51
N GLN A 47 -9.07 14.21 -1.49
CA GLN A 47 -10.30 14.33 -2.29
C GLN A 47 -10.00 14.57 -3.78
N ASP A 48 -10.21 15.78 -4.28
CA ASP A 48 -9.93 16.20 -5.66
C ASP A 48 -8.49 16.70 -5.89
N ALA A 49 -7.68 16.75 -4.84
CA ALA A 49 -6.30 17.20 -4.93
C ALA A 49 -5.35 16.06 -5.30
N ASN A 50 -4.29 16.39 -6.03
CA ASN A 50 -3.21 15.48 -6.34
C ASN A 50 -1.87 16.11 -5.93
N PRO A 51 -1.11 15.52 -5.00
CA PRO A 51 0.17 16.08 -4.56
C PRO A 51 1.30 15.92 -5.59
N SER A 52 1.08 15.13 -6.65
CA SER A 52 2.07 14.72 -7.64
C SER A 52 1.73 15.19 -9.05
N PHE A 53 2.60 14.86 -10.01
CA PHE A 53 2.30 15.07 -11.43
C PHE A 53 1.23 14.09 -11.90
N TYR A 54 0.26 14.59 -12.65
CA TYR A 54 -0.83 13.80 -13.20
C TYR A 54 -1.23 14.31 -14.58
N LYS A 55 -1.91 13.48 -15.35
CA LYS A 55 -2.44 13.83 -16.65
C LYS A 55 -3.90 14.26 -16.52
N ALA A 56 -4.17 15.51 -16.84
CA ALA A 56 -5.52 16.05 -16.81
C ALA A 56 -6.41 15.49 -17.94
N GLU A 57 -7.71 15.67 -17.86
CA GLU A 57 -8.68 15.17 -18.84
C GLU A 57 -8.44 15.69 -20.26
N ASP A 58 -7.87 16.88 -20.38
CA ASP A 58 -7.48 17.49 -21.66
C ASP A 58 -6.20 16.89 -22.26
N GLY A 59 -5.58 15.95 -21.56
CA GLY A 59 -4.35 15.26 -21.94
C GLY A 59 -3.07 16.00 -21.58
N THR A 60 -3.15 17.14 -20.91
CA THR A 60 -1.96 17.89 -20.46
C THR A 60 -1.47 17.40 -19.11
N TRP A 61 -0.17 17.41 -18.90
CA TRP A 61 0.45 17.15 -17.61
C TRP A 61 0.42 18.39 -16.73
N LYS A 62 0.11 18.18 -15.47
CA LYS A 62 0.09 19.20 -14.43
C LYS A 62 0.81 18.74 -13.18
N ASP A 63 1.25 19.69 -12.37
CA ASP A 63 1.66 19.46 -11.00
C ASP A 63 0.51 19.87 -10.06
N GLY A 64 -0.21 18.87 -9.53
CA GLY A 64 -1.35 19.13 -8.68
C GLY A 64 -1.00 19.83 -7.36
N PHE A 65 0.28 19.78 -6.91
CA PHE A 65 0.70 20.56 -5.76
C PHE A 65 0.50 22.07 -5.96
N THR A 66 0.54 22.56 -7.19
CA THR A 66 0.38 23.99 -7.50
C THR A 66 -1.09 24.43 -7.63
N GLU A 67 -2.04 23.52 -7.49
CA GLU A 67 -3.47 23.81 -7.67
C GLU A 67 -4.15 24.22 -6.34
N ASP A 68 -5.26 24.97 -6.47
CA ASP A 68 -6.02 25.43 -5.29
C ASP A 68 -6.68 24.27 -4.51
N SER A 69 -7.02 23.16 -5.19
CA SER A 69 -7.49 21.94 -4.53
C SER A 69 -6.48 21.39 -3.52
N MET A 70 -5.18 21.49 -3.81
CA MET A 70 -4.13 21.07 -2.88
C MET A 70 -4.06 21.95 -1.63
N LYS A 71 -4.27 23.27 -1.76
CA LYS A 71 -4.37 24.17 -0.60
C LYS A 71 -5.49 23.76 0.33
N SER A 72 -6.67 23.49 -0.23
CA SER A 72 -7.83 23.01 0.52
C SER A 72 -7.57 21.64 1.18
N ALA A 73 -6.85 20.75 0.52
CA ALA A 73 -6.44 19.46 1.08
C ALA A 73 -5.52 19.63 2.30
N LEU A 74 -4.55 20.54 2.22
CA LEU A 74 -3.64 20.85 3.32
C LEU A 74 -4.39 21.43 4.52
N GLU A 75 -5.37 22.32 4.29
CA GLU A 75 -6.22 22.88 5.36
C GLU A 75 -7.04 21.77 6.05
N ARG A 76 -7.64 20.84 5.27
CA ARG A 76 -8.38 19.70 5.83
C ARG A 76 -7.49 18.79 6.67
N MET A 77 -6.31 18.43 6.14
CA MET A 77 -5.34 17.61 6.87
C MET A 77 -4.86 18.27 8.16
N ALA A 78 -4.53 19.55 8.13
CA ALA A 78 -4.10 20.30 9.31
C ALA A 78 -5.19 20.36 10.38
N ALA A 79 -6.45 20.55 9.98
CA ALA A 79 -7.58 20.52 10.89
C ALA A 79 -7.74 19.14 11.55
N ALA A 80 -7.77 18.05 10.76
CA ALA A 80 -7.91 16.68 11.25
C ALA A 80 -6.73 16.23 12.14
N TYR A 81 -5.52 16.64 11.79
CA TYR A 81 -4.34 16.37 12.63
C TYR A 81 -4.44 17.08 13.99
N LYS A 82 -4.85 18.35 13.98
CA LYS A 82 -5.06 19.14 15.20
C LYS A 82 -6.18 18.58 16.09
N GLU A 83 -7.21 18.01 15.48
CA GLU A 83 -8.34 17.39 16.18
C GLU A 83 -8.03 15.96 16.68
N GLY A 84 -6.85 15.42 16.34
CA GLY A 84 -6.41 14.10 16.77
C GLY A 84 -7.04 12.95 15.98
N VAL A 85 -7.67 13.21 14.84
CA VAL A 85 -8.22 12.18 13.94
C VAL A 85 -7.11 11.42 13.22
N ILE A 86 -6.04 12.12 12.87
CA ILE A 86 -4.83 11.53 12.27
C ILE A 86 -3.85 11.17 13.39
N ASP A 87 -3.31 9.95 13.34
CA ASP A 87 -2.23 9.51 14.23
C ASP A 87 -1.08 10.54 14.27
N PRO A 88 -0.74 11.09 15.42
CA PRO A 88 0.29 12.13 15.53
C PRO A 88 1.69 11.69 15.11
N THR A 89 1.94 10.38 15.02
CA THR A 89 3.23 9.84 14.57
C THR A 89 3.27 9.56 13.07
N THR A 90 2.22 9.88 12.32
CA THR A 90 2.12 9.66 10.86
C THR A 90 3.37 10.14 10.12
N LEU A 91 3.91 11.31 10.48
CA LEU A 91 5.11 11.86 9.84
C LEU A 91 6.34 10.96 9.98
N THR A 92 6.46 10.27 11.11
CA THR A 92 7.64 9.46 11.47
C THR A 92 7.44 7.96 11.28
N ASN A 93 6.22 7.53 11.00
CA ASN A 93 5.94 6.13 10.74
C ASN A 93 6.60 5.67 9.44
N GLY A 94 7.22 4.49 9.47
CA GLY A 94 7.43 3.68 8.28
C GLY A 94 6.20 2.80 8.02
N THR A 95 6.17 2.15 6.86
CA THR A 95 5.07 1.26 6.47
C THR A 95 4.84 0.12 7.47
N SER A 96 5.92 -0.44 8.03
CA SER A 96 5.81 -1.49 9.07
C SER A 96 5.20 -0.97 10.37
N ASP A 97 5.47 0.28 10.74
CA ASP A 97 4.90 0.89 11.94
C ASP A 97 3.38 1.03 11.80
N CYS A 98 2.90 1.50 10.66
CA CYS A 98 1.46 1.59 10.39
C CYS A 98 0.79 0.22 10.43
N ARG A 99 1.38 -0.78 9.80
CA ARG A 99 0.86 -2.16 9.83
C ARG A 99 0.75 -2.70 11.26
N ASN A 100 1.81 -2.57 12.04
CA ASN A 100 1.82 -3.03 13.42
C ASN A 100 0.77 -2.32 14.27
N LYS A 101 0.60 -1.02 14.11
CA LYS A 101 -0.46 -0.25 14.79
C LYS A 101 -1.86 -0.71 14.40
N PHE A 102 -2.07 -1.06 13.11
CA PHE A 102 -3.35 -1.62 12.68
C PHE A 102 -3.58 -3.00 13.29
N TYR A 103 -2.56 -3.86 13.33
CA TYR A 103 -2.64 -5.18 14.00
C TYR A 103 -2.91 -5.08 15.50
N ASP A 104 -2.54 -3.96 16.13
CA ASP A 104 -2.83 -3.65 17.53
C ASP A 104 -4.16 -2.90 17.73
N ASP A 105 -4.95 -2.72 16.65
CA ASP A 105 -6.24 -2.04 16.66
C ASP A 105 -6.16 -0.55 17.11
N SER A 106 -5.04 0.10 16.79
CA SER A 106 -4.77 1.47 17.22
C SER A 106 -5.42 2.53 16.33
N PHE A 107 -5.95 2.16 15.17
CA PHE A 107 -6.69 3.08 14.29
C PHE A 107 -7.66 2.34 13.37
N GLY A 108 -8.72 3.04 12.93
CA GLY A 108 -9.87 2.42 12.27
C GLY A 108 -9.74 2.21 10.78
N VAL A 109 -9.10 3.10 10.04
CA VAL A 109 -9.04 3.05 8.57
C VAL A 109 -7.63 2.93 8.06
N PHE A 110 -7.38 1.90 7.25
CA PHE A 110 -6.08 1.62 6.66
C PHE A 110 -6.14 1.57 5.14
N THR A 111 -5.45 2.48 4.48
CA THR A 111 -5.30 2.49 3.02
C THR A 111 -4.05 1.73 2.63
N TYR A 112 -4.26 0.59 1.96
CA TYR A 112 -3.17 -0.29 1.54
C TYR A 112 -3.55 -1.08 0.28
N TRP A 113 -2.80 -2.14 -0.02
CA TRP A 113 -3.09 -3.02 -1.15
C TRP A 113 -4.42 -3.76 -0.96
N ALA A 114 -5.25 -3.76 -1.99
CA ALA A 114 -6.49 -4.53 -2.02
C ALA A 114 -6.25 -6.05 -2.14
N GLY A 115 -7.28 -6.82 -1.90
CA GLY A 115 -7.27 -8.26 -2.07
C GLY A 115 -6.57 -9.01 -0.94
N THR A 116 -5.58 -9.83 -1.25
CA THR A 116 -4.95 -10.77 -0.29
C THR A 116 -4.36 -10.12 0.96
N TRP A 117 -4.04 -8.82 0.92
CA TRP A 117 -3.61 -8.08 2.10
C TRP A 117 -4.68 -8.04 3.20
N ALA A 118 -5.96 -8.08 2.88
CA ALA A 118 -7.02 -8.16 3.89
C ALA A 118 -6.95 -9.47 4.68
N THR A 119 -6.58 -10.60 4.06
CA THR A 119 -6.30 -11.85 4.79
C THR A 119 -5.15 -11.68 5.78
N ASN A 120 -4.08 -11.00 5.37
CA ASN A 120 -2.93 -10.73 6.24
C ASN A 120 -3.32 -9.83 7.42
N LEU A 121 -4.07 -8.76 7.17
CA LEU A 121 -4.57 -7.87 8.22
C LEU A 121 -5.42 -8.63 9.24
N LYS A 122 -6.39 -9.42 8.77
CA LYS A 122 -7.25 -10.24 9.63
C LYS A 122 -6.46 -11.23 10.48
N THR A 123 -5.55 -11.99 9.86
CA THR A 123 -4.73 -12.98 10.55
C THR A 123 -3.89 -12.33 11.67
N ASN A 124 -3.33 -11.14 11.43
CA ASN A 124 -2.52 -10.47 12.44
C ASN A 124 -3.37 -9.83 13.56
N LEU A 125 -4.55 -9.29 13.26
CA LEU A 125 -5.49 -8.84 14.28
C LEU A 125 -5.88 -9.99 15.21
N GLU A 126 -6.29 -11.13 14.65
CA GLU A 126 -6.66 -12.34 15.41
C GLU A 126 -5.48 -12.86 16.24
N ALA A 127 -4.26 -12.89 15.68
CA ALA A 127 -3.06 -13.32 16.39
C ALA A 127 -2.72 -12.41 17.58
N ASN A 128 -3.05 -11.12 17.49
CA ASN A 128 -2.92 -10.15 18.58
C ASN A 128 -4.11 -10.15 19.55
N GLY A 129 -5.05 -11.10 19.38
CA GLY A 129 -6.22 -11.24 20.24
C GLY A 129 -7.25 -10.11 20.06
N LYS A 130 -7.25 -9.46 18.89
CA LYS A 130 -8.21 -8.40 18.54
C LYS A 130 -9.41 -9.04 17.83
N ASP A 131 -10.61 -8.54 18.12
CA ASP A 131 -11.88 -9.02 17.58
C ASP A 131 -12.52 -8.04 16.58
N GLY A 132 -11.75 -7.06 16.10
CA GLY A 132 -12.18 -6.11 15.08
C GLY A 132 -12.60 -6.78 13.79
N GLU A 133 -13.74 -6.40 13.25
CA GLU A 133 -14.25 -6.87 11.95
C GLU A 133 -13.71 -6.00 10.81
N LEU A 134 -13.10 -6.61 9.80
CA LEU A 134 -12.62 -5.91 8.62
C LEU A 134 -13.76 -5.72 7.61
N VAL A 135 -13.89 -4.51 7.10
CA VAL A 135 -14.84 -4.15 6.04
C VAL A 135 -14.11 -3.45 4.92
N ALA A 136 -14.29 -3.91 3.69
CA ALA A 136 -13.79 -3.22 2.51
C ALA A 136 -14.61 -1.95 2.27
N LEU A 137 -13.96 -0.78 2.19
CA LEU A 137 -14.64 0.48 1.97
C LEU A 137 -14.70 0.82 0.47
N PRO A 138 -15.81 1.38 -0.02
CA PRO A 138 -15.87 1.91 -1.39
C PRO A 138 -14.90 3.09 -1.55
N PRO A 139 -14.52 3.45 -2.79
CA PRO A 139 -13.73 4.65 -3.03
C PRO A 139 -14.45 5.88 -2.48
N ILE A 140 -13.66 6.84 -2.00
CA ILE A 140 -14.19 8.13 -1.56
C ILE A 140 -14.92 8.80 -2.73
N ALA A 141 -16.13 9.30 -2.50
CA ALA A 141 -17.03 9.77 -3.56
C ALA A 141 -16.41 10.84 -4.46
N GLU A 142 -15.61 11.73 -3.90
CA GLU A 142 -14.93 12.80 -4.62
C GLU A 142 -13.80 12.27 -5.53
N VAL A 143 -13.13 11.20 -5.14
CA VAL A 143 -12.13 10.52 -5.98
C VAL A 143 -12.79 9.60 -6.99
N GLY A 144 -13.87 8.93 -6.63
CA GLY A 144 -14.71 8.10 -7.47
C GLY A 144 -14.10 6.75 -7.87
N GLN A 145 -12.85 6.46 -7.51
CA GLN A 145 -12.16 5.26 -7.95
C GLN A 145 -10.90 4.95 -7.12
N TYR A 146 -10.49 3.69 -7.14
CA TYR A 146 -9.18 3.26 -6.69
C TYR A 146 -8.12 3.46 -7.77
N LEU A 147 -6.86 3.49 -7.37
CA LEU A 147 -5.73 3.60 -8.28
C LEU A 147 -5.08 2.22 -8.46
N ASP A 148 -5.11 1.73 -9.70
CA ASP A 148 -4.34 0.57 -10.10
C ASP A 148 -2.90 1.00 -10.36
N ARG A 149 -1.98 0.44 -9.61
CA ARG A 149 -0.57 0.79 -9.70
C ARG A 149 0.05 0.21 -10.97
N VAL A 150 1.10 0.89 -11.44
CA VAL A 150 1.98 0.34 -12.47
C VAL A 150 2.56 -1.00 -11.97
N PRO A 151 2.32 -2.11 -12.68
CA PRO A 151 2.83 -3.40 -12.24
C PRO A 151 4.37 -3.42 -12.29
N PRO A 152 5.02 -4.14 -11.38
CA PRO A 152 6.44 -4.41 -11.49
C PRO A 152 6.72 -5.23 -12.75
N VAL A 153 7.93 -5.05 -13.30
CA VAL A 153 8.34 -5.74 -14.51
C VAL A 153 9.67 -6.48 -14.32
N TRP A 154 9.79 -7.64 -14.94
CA TRP A 154 11.05 -8.36 -15.06
C TRP A 154 11.86 -7.78 -16.21
N CYS A 155 13.11 -7.36 -15.95
CA CYS A 155 13.99 -6.79 -16.95
C CYS A 155 15.22 -7.68 -17.15
N ILE A 156 15.48 -8.05 -18.40
CA ILE A 156 16.74 -8.67 -18.81
C ILE A 156 17.65 -7.54 -19.30
N THR A 157 18.79 -7.35 -18.65
CA THR A 157 19.70 -6.26 -19.00
C THR A 157 20.41 -6.52 -20.33
N SER A 158 20.83 -5.45 -20.99
CA SER A 158 21.62 -5.53 -22.25
C SER A 158 23.00 -6.20 -22.06
N ALA A 159 23.48 -6.36 -20.82
CA ALA A 159 24.71 -7.07 -20.50
C ALA A 159 24.53 -8.59 -20.40
N CYS A 160 23.30 -9.10 -20.50
CA CYS A 160 23.04 -10.54 -20.45
C CYS A 160 23.57 -11.22 -21.72
N GLU A 161 24.43 -12.21 -21.56
CA GLU A 161 25.01 -12.96 -22.67
C GLU A 161 24.01 -13.92 -23.37
N ASN A 162 22.97 -14.34 -22.66
CA ASN A 162 21.94 -15.24 -23.18
C ASN A 162 20.53 -14.83 -22.76
N PRO A 163 20.01 -13.71 -23.26
CA PRO A 163 18.69 -13.20 -22.85
C PRO A 163 17.53 -14.12 -23.23
N GLU A 164 17.62 -14.83 -24.37
CA GLU A 164 16.62 -15.80 -24.81
C GLU A 164 16.57 -16.99 -23.84
N GLY A 165 17.73 -17.48 -23.40
CA GLY A 165 17.80 -18.57 -22.42
C GLY A 165 17.23 -18.16 -21.06
N VAL A 166 17.51 -16.93 -20.59
CA VAL A 166 16.93 -16.41 -19.35
C VAL A 166 15.41 -16.32 -19.46
N PHE A 167 14.89 -15.78 -20.55
CA PHE A 167 13.46 -15.69 -20.76
C PHE A 167 12.82 -17.08 -20.75
N LYS A 168 13.30 -17.98 -21.62
CA LYS A 168 12.71 -19.31 -21.85
C LYS A 168 12.83 -20.28 -20.67
N TYR A 169 13.95 -20.25 -19.94
CA TYR A 169 14.22 -21.24 -18.90
C TYR A 169 14.08 -20.72 -17.48
N PHE A 170 13.84 -19.42 -17.30
CA PHE A 170 13.66 -18.81 -16.00
C PHE A 170 12.37 -18.01 -15.92
N ILE A 171 12.17 -16.96 -16.73
CA ILE A 171 11.01 -16.07 -16.60
C ILE A 171 9.71 -16.77 -17.02
N GLU A 172 9.67 -17.34 -18.23
CA GLU A 172 8.48 -17.99 -18.76
C GLU A 172 7.95 -19.11 -17.83
N PRO A 173 8.79 -20.07 -17.36
CA PRO A 173 8.30 -21.11 -16.46
C PRO A 173 7.83 -20.63 -15.09
N MET A 174 8.37 -19.52 -14.58
CA MET A 174 7.88 -18.91 -13.31
C MET A 174 6.51 -18.28 -13.45
N GLN A 175 6.05 -18.07 -14.66
CA GLN A 175 4.78 -17.41 -15.00
C GLN A 175 3.87 -18.34 -15.80
N ASP A 176 4.06 -19.67 -15.69
CA ASP A 176 3.35 -20.66 -16.50
C ASP A 176 1.96 -21.03 -15.93
N GLY A 177 1.63 -20.58 -14.71
CA GLY A 177 0.41 -20.99 -14.00
C GLY A 177 0.41 -22.46 -13.57
N GLY A 178 1.52 -23.18 -13.77
CA GLY A 178 1.65 -24.62 -13.61
C GLY A 178 2.68 -25.06 -12.56
N ASP A 179 3.30 -26.21 -12.82
CA ASP A 179 4.15 -26.91 -11.87
C ASP A 179 5.39 -26.11 -11.46
N VAL A 180 5.99 -25.35 -12.37
CA VAL A 180 7.20 -24.57 -12.05
C VAL A 180 6.83 -23.34 -11.24
N GLN A 181 5.77 -22.64 -11.58
CA GLN A 181 5.26 -21.54 -10.76
C GLN A 181 4.82 -22.03 -9.39
N PHE A 182 4.17 -23.19 -9.30
CA PHE A 182 3.81 -23.83 -8.03
C PHE A 182 5.05 -24.13 -7.18
N LEU A 183 6.09 -24.72 -7.80
CA LEU A 183 7.37 -24.98 -7.12
C LEU A 183 8.01 -23.70 -6.57
N TRP A 184 7.97 -22.61 -7.32
CA TRP A 184 8.48 -21.32 -6.88
C TRP A 184 7.65 -20.73 -5.73
N THR A 185 6.34 -20.90 -5.75
CA THR A 185 5.42 -20.33 -4.75
C THR A 185 5.47 -21.11 -3.45
N TYR A 186 5.41 -22.44 -3.52
CA TYR A 186 5.24 -23.29 -2.35
C TYR A 186 6.46 -24.15 -2.00
N GLY A 187 7.36 -24.36 -2.96
CA GLY A 187 8.52 -25.22 -2.78
C GLY A 187 8.21 -26.70 -3.00
N VAL A 188 8.96 -27.57 -2.33
CA VAL A 188 8.95 -29.02 -2.52
C VAL A 188 8.10 -29.69 -1.46
N GLU A 189 7.23 -30.62 -1.86
CA GLU A 189 6.43 -31.45 -0.96
C GLU A 189 7.32 -32.25 0.00
N GLY A 190 6.89 -32.37 1.25
CA GLY A 190 7.60 -33.06 2.32
C GLY A 190 8.85 -32.32 2.86
N ILE A 191 9.21 -31.19 2.23
CA ILE A 191 10.28 -30.30 2.70
C ILE A 191 9.71 -28.95 3.14
N HIS A 192 8.89 -28.34 2.30
CA HIS A 192 8.37 -27.00 2.48
C HIS A 192 6.88 -26.97 2.79
N TRP A 193 6.14 -27.95 2.28
CA TRP A 193 4.71 -28.12 2.49
C TRP A 193 4.35 -29.62 2.53
N SER A 194 3.18 -29.92 3.04
CA SER A 194 2.64 -31.29 3.13
C SER A 194 1.11 -31.25 3.00
N THR A 195 0.53 -32.41 2.69
CA THR A 195 -0.89 -32.69 2.83
C THR A 195 -1.15 -33.87 3.77
N ALA A 196 -0.11 -34.38 4.46
CA ALA A 196 -0.25 -35.45 5.43
C ALA A 196 -0.84 -34.93 6.75
N GLU A 197 -1.53 -35.81 7.48
CA GLU A 197 -1.95 -35.52 8.85
C GLU A 197 -0.70 -35.34 9.73
N GLU A 198 -0.53 -34.17 10.33
CA GLU A 198 0.56 -33.90 11.28
C GLU A 198 0.24 -32.75 12.22
N THR A 199 0.99 -32.69 13.32
CA THR A 199 0.93 -31.59 14.28
C THR A 199 2.24 -30.83 14.24
N LEU A 200 2.18 -29.54 13.90
CA LEU A 200 3.31 -28.63 13.88
C LEU A 200 3.40 -27.86 15.20
N PHE A 201 4.62 -27.45 15.54
CA PHE A 201 4.95 -26.66 16.73
C PHE A 201 4.45 -27.30 18.04
N ALA A 202 4.46 -28.64 18.11
CA ALA A 202 3.94 -29.42 19.22
C ALA A 202 4.50 -28.96 20.57
N GLY A 203 3.60 -28.71 21.54
CA GLY A 203 3.96 -28.26 22.89
C GLY A 203 4.28 -26.76 22.99
N THR A 204 4.04 -25.97 21.95
CA THR A 204 4.17 -24.51 21.95
C THR A 204 2.79 -23.85 21.88
N GLU A 205 2.73 -22.54 22.10
CA GLU A 205 1.50 -21.74 21.90
C GLU A 205 1.00 -21.72 20.46
N ASN A 206 1.87 -22.05 19.50
CA ASN A 206 1.57 -22.10 18.06
C ASN A 206 1.24 -23.52 17.57
N GLU A 207 0.98 -24.48 18.48
CA GLU A 207 0.65 -25.86 18.12
C GLU A 207 -0.59 -25.88 17.23
N LYS A 208 -0.46 -26.51 16.05
CA LYS A 208 -1.56 -26.67 15.10
C LYS A 208 -1.53 -28.05 14.47
N THR A 209 -2.66 -28.73 14.50
CA THR A 209 -2.85 -30.04 13.88
C THR A 209 -3.60 -29.89 12.56
N TYR A 210 -3.08 -30.51 11.51
CA TYR A 210 -3.64 -30.54 10.17
C TYR A 210 -4.16 -31.94 9.86
N ALA A 211 -5.31 -32.00 9.19
CA ALA A 211 -5.94 -33.24 8.79
C ALA A 211 -5.27 -33.82 7.54
N ASP A 212 -5.45 -35.13 7.29
CA ASP A 212 -5.01 -35.76 6.05
C ASP A 212 -5.71 -35.13 4.84
N GLY A 213 -4.92 -34.74 3.83
CA GLY A 213 -5.37 -34.00 2.65
C GLY A 213 -5.39 -32.49 2.80
N GLU A 214 -5.19 -31.94 4.00
CA GLU A 214 -5.14 -30.49 4.23
C GLU A 214 -3.75 -29.92 3.86
N PHE A 215 -3.72 -29.03 2.85
CA PHE A 215 -2.49 -28.38 2.46
C PHE A 215 -1.98 -27.41 3.54
N HIS A 216 -0.72 -27.55 3.93
CA HIS A 216 -0.08 -26.70 4.93
C HIS A 216 1.42 -26.57 4.72
N MET A 217 2.00 -25.48 5.23
CA MET A 217 3.44 -25.23 5.19
C MET A 217 4.11 -25.86 6.41
N LEU A 218 5.29 -26.46 6.21
CA LEU A 218 6.05 -27.15 7.26
C LEU A 218 6.88 -26.20 8.13
N GLU A 219 7.21 -26.60 9.36
CA GLU A 219 7.99 -25.81 10.34
C GLU A 219 9.37 -25.41 9.85
N ASN A 220 10.04 -26.32 9.13
CA ASN A 220 11.41 -26.09 8.65
C ASN A 220 11.49 -25.09 7.49
N ARG A 221 10.37 -24.62 6.98
CA ARG A 221 10.31 -23.69 5.88
C ARG A 221 11.18 -22.45 6.08
N GLU A 222 11.11 -21.84 7.26
CA GLU A 222 11.94 -20.68 7.59
C GLU A 222 13.42 -21.04 7.74
N LYS A 223 13.72 -22.21 8.34
CA LYS A 223 15.08 -22.69 8.54
C LYS A 223 15.80 -23.01 7.24
N GLU A 224 15.07 -23.52 6.25
CA GLU A 224 15.57 -23.82 4.92
C GLU A 224 15.66 -22.58 4.01
N GLY A 225 15.37 -21.40 4.53
CA GLY A 225 15.35 -20.16 3.76
C GLY A 225 14.20 -20.06 2.76
N THR A 226 13.19 -20.91 2.88
CA THR A 226 12.09 -21.07 1.92
C THR A 226 11.02 -20.02 2.01
N GLN A 227 11.04 -19.18 3.05
CA GLN A 227 10.24 -17.96 3.05
C GLN A 227 10.50 -17.07 1.81
N TYR A 228 11.68 -17.18 1.21
CA TYR A 228 12.01 -16.52 -0.06
C TYR A 228 11.23 -17.09 -1.24
N THR A 229 10.84 -18.35 -1.19
CA THR A 229 10.08 -18.98 -2.27
C THR A 229 8.74 -18.26 -2.45
N LYS A 230 8.03 -17.98 -1.35
CA LYS A 230 6.80 -17.20 -1.39
C LYS A 230 7.05 -15.71 -1.65
N ALA A 231 8.16 -15.15 -1.19
CA ALA A 231 8.51 -13.75 -1.42
C ALA A 231 8.95 -13.46 -2.87
N HIS A 232 9.49 -14.46 -3.56
CA HIS A 232 9.94 -14.30 -4.95
C HIS A 232 8.82 -14.36 -5.97
N ILE A 233 7.74 -15.08 -5.66
CA ILE A 233 6.50 -15.02 -6.42
C ILE A 233 5.43 -14.48 -5.48
N ASP A 234 5.58 -13.21 -5.12
CA ASP A 234 4.50 -12.43 -4.61
C ASP A 234 3.36 -12.50 -5.64
N PRO A 235 2.12 -12.86 -5.24
CA PRO A 235 0.97 -12.80 -6.14
C PRO A 235 0.84 -11.49 -6.90
N MET A 236 1.37 -10.40 -6.35
CA MET A 236 1.45 -9.11 -7.05
C MET A 236 2.50 -9.07 -8.17
N LEU A 237 3.43 -10.01 -8.22
CA LEU A 237 4.45 -10.13 -9.26
C LEU A 237 4.14 -11.25 -10.25
N ALA A 238 3.22 -12.14 -9.93
CA ALA A 238 2.78 -13.19 -10.83
C ALA A 238 1.81 -12.58 -11.86
N LEU A 239 2.15 -12.69 -13.14
CA LEU A 239 1.31 -12.24 -14.23
C LEU A 239 0.21 -13.27 -14.58
N VAL A 240 0.33 -14.46 -14.06
CA VAL A 240 -0.57 -15.59 -14.30
C VAL A 240 -0.90 -16.24 -12.96
N GLU A 241 -2.17 -16.48 -12.71
CA GLU A 241 -2.64 -17.20 -11.54
C GLU A 241 -2.27 -18.68 -11.63
N LEU A 242 -2.04 -19.31 -10.46
CA LEU A 242 -1.85 -20.75 -10.40
C LEU A 242 -3.16 -21.46 -10.77
N ALA A 243 -3.09 -22.39 -11.72
CA ALA A 243 -4.25 -23.14 -12.18
C ALA A 243 -4.91 -23.98 -11.06
N ASN A 244 -4.13 -24.38 -10.06
CA ASN A 244 -4.58 -25.17 -8.92
C ASN A 244 -3.90 -24.62 -7.65
N ASP A 245 -4.30 -23.45 -7.20
CA ASP A 245 -3.79 -22.88 -5.95
C ASP A 245 -4.41 -23.59 -4.74
N PRO A 246 -3.64 -24.34 -3.94
CA PRO A 246 -4.17 -25.06 -2.78
C PRO A 246 -4.61 -24.14 -1.65
N GLN A 247 -4.24 -22.85 -1.71
CA GLN A 247 -4.62 -21.84 -0.73
C GLN A 247 -5.76 -20.92 -1.20
N GLU A 248 -6.34 -21.15 -2.36
CA GLU A 248 -7.43 -20.32 -2.87
C GLU A 248 -8.62 -20.28 -1.91
N GLU A 249 -8.96 -21.40 -1.28
CA GLU A 249 -10.07 -21.49 -0.31
C GLU A 249 -9.72 -20.86 1.05
N SER A 250 -8.44 -20.67 1.35
CA SER A 250 -7.97 -20.06 2.60
C SER A 250 -7.98 -18.53 2.56
N VAL A 251 -8.25 -17.94 1.41
CA VAL A 251 -8.36 -16.48 1.27
C VAL A 251 -9.60 -15.99 2.01
N ALA A 252 -9.41 -15.08 2.95
CA ALA A 252 -10.50 -14.53 3.75
C ALA A 252 -11.61 -13.91 2.87
N ALA A 253 -12.86 -13.99 3.35
CA ALA A 253 -13.99 -13.42 2.61
C ALA A 253 -13.81 -11.91 2.37
N GLU A 254 -13.27 -11.23 3.36
CA GLU A 254 -12.96 -9.79 3.30
C GLU A 254 -11.92 -9.45 2.21
N ALA A 255 -10.97 -10.36 1.96
CA ALA A 255 -10.00 -10.20 0.89
C ALA A 255 -10.64 -10.37 -0.50
N LYS A 256 -11.57 -11.30 -0.65
CA LYS A 256 -12.35 -11.47 -1.89
C LYS A 256 -13.25 -10.26 -2.16
N GLU A 257 -13.91 -9.75 -1.12
CA GLU A 257 -14.71 -8.53 -1.20
C GLU A 257 -13.86 -7.31 -1.57
N SER A 258 -12.71 -7.13 -0.92
CA SER A 258 -11.76 -6.06 -1.23
C SER A 258 -11.26 -6.12 -2.67
N ALA A 259 -10.91 -7.31 -3.17
CA ALA A 259 -10.48 -7.50 -4.54
C ALA A 259 -11.60 -7.17 -5.55
N GLN A 260 -12.82 -7.63 -5.27
CA GLN A 260 -13.98 -7.34 -6.13
C GLN A 260 -14.28 -5.84 -6.16
N LEU A 261 -14.32 -5.20 -4.99
CA LEU A 261 -14.59 -3.77 -4.87
C LEU A 261 -13.52 -2.94 -5.60
N PHE A 262 -12.25 -3.35 -5.49
CA PHE A 262 -11.15 -2.74 -6.24
C PHE A 262 -11.34 -2.90 -7.75
N ASN A 263 -11.58 -4.10 -8.25
CA ASN A 263 -11.75 -4.38 -9.68
C ASN A 263 -12.91 -3.59 -10.31
N ASP A 264 -13.99 -3.41 -9.55
CA ASP A 264 -15.18 -2.69 -10.02
C ASP A 264 -14.95 -1.16 -10.07
N ASN A 265 -13.96 -0.65 -9.37
CA ASN A 265 -13.75 0.78 -9.16
C ASN A 265 -12.33 1.26 -9.45
N CYS A 266 -11.45 0.44 -10.02
CA CYS A 266 -10.07 0.85 -10.27
C CYS A 266 -9.90 1.63 -11.58
N LYS A 267 -8.89 2.48 -11.60
CA LYS A 267 -8.32 3.05 -12.82
C LYS A 267 -6.82 2.83 -12.87
N ALA A 268 -6.27 2.74 -14.06
CA ALA A 268 -4.82 2.69 -14.24
C ALA A 268 -4.16 3.99 -13.75
N ALA A 269 -3.03 3.84 -13.06
CA ALA A 269 -2.19 4.98 -12.73
C ALA A 269 -1.58 5.60 -13.99
N ASP A 270 -1.46 6.92 -13.99
CA ASP A 270 -0.76 7.61 -15.06
C ASP A 270 0.74 7.25 -15.04
N LEU A 271 1.24 6.82 -16.20
CA LEU A 271 2.67 6.60 -16.38
C LEU A 271 3.36 7.93 -16.63
N VAL A 272 3.96 8.50 -15.60
CA VAL A 272 4.71 9.75 -15.75
C VAL A 272 6.01 9.47 -16.51
N PRO A 273 6.20 10.05 -17.72
CA PRO A 273 7.44 9.85 -18.47
C PRO A 273 8.65 10.42 -17.72
N THR A 274 9.79 9.74 -17.81
CA THR A 274 11.04 10.27 -17.30
C THR A 274 11.66 11.22 -18.33
N THR A 275 11.78 12.50 -17.97
CA THR A 275 12.47 13.51 -18.76
C THR A 275 13.79 13.90 -18.12
N ASP A 276 14.62 14.66 -18.82
CA ASP A 276 15.88 15.18 -18.25
C ASP A 276 15.57 16.11 -17.06
N GLU A 277 14.57 16.98 -17.20
CA GLU A 277 14.13 17.89 -16.14
C GLU A 277 13.56 17.13 -14.94
N MET A 278 12.80 16.04 -15.17
CA MET A 278 12.34 15.15 -14.10
C MET A 278 13.53 14.52 -13.36
N SER A 279 14.54 14.07 -14.09
CA SER A 279 15.73 13.45 -13.48
C SER A 279 16.57 14.46 -12.71
N GLU A 280 16.58 15.72 -13.11
CA GLU A 280 17.34 16.78 -12.48
C GLU A 280 16.66 17.33 -11.23
N TYR A 281 15.35 17.60 -11.27
CA TYR A 281 14.67 18.39 -10.24
C TYR A 281 13.74 17.62 -9.33
N ASN A 282 13.20 16.47 -9.75
CA ASN A 282 12.10 15.83 -9.01
C ASN A 282 12.48 15.37 -7.59
N GLY A 283 13.75 15.01 -7.35
CA GLY A 283 14.22 14.62 -6.03
C GLY A 283 14.12 15.77 -5.00
N ASP A 284 14.66 16.93 -5.37
CA ASP A 284 14.64 18.12 -4.52
C ASP A 284 13.23 18.70 -4.40
N LEU A 285 12.47 18.71 -5.51
CA LEU A 285 11.08 19.14 -5.52
C LEU A 285 10.19 18.30 -4.58
N THR A 286 10.33 16.98 -4.64
CA THR A 286 9.58 16.06 -3.77
C THR A 286 9.95 16.27 -2.29
N THR A 287 11.23 16.46 -2.00
CA THR A 287 11.71 16.76 -0.64
C THR A 287 11.09 18.05 -0.12
N LEU A 288 11.13 19.12 -0.92
CA LEU A 288 10.55 20.41 -0.58
C LEU A 288 9.04 20.31 -0.33
N LYS A 289 8.29 19.64 -1.23
CA LYS A 289 6.84 19.42 -1.05
C LYS A 289 6.54 18.68 0.24
N ASN A 290 7.24 17.58 0.52
CA ASN A 290 7.05 16.79 1.74
C ASN A 290 7.30 17.62 3.00
N GLU A 291 8.37 18.42 3.00
CA GLU A 291 8.69 19.31 4.13
C GLU A 291 7.59 20.35 4.36
N LEU A 292 7.11 20.99 3.31
CA LEU A 292 6.06 22.03 3.40
C LEU A 292 4.73 21.43 3.86
N ILE A 293 4.33 20.27 3.31
CA ILE A 293 3.13 19.54 3.74
C ILE A 293 3.22 19.21 5.23
N ALA A 294 4.35 18.64 5.67
CA ALA A 294 4.55 18.31 7.08
C ALA A 294 4.41 19.53 7.99
N LYS A 295 5.05 20.65 7.65
CA LYS A 295 4.98 21.89 8.43
C LYS A 295 3.56 22.45 8.52
N VAL A 296 2.80 22.42 7.42
CA VAL A 296 1.40 22.86 7.40
C VAL A 296 0.53 21.96 8.27
N VAL A 297 0.62 20.65 8.07
CA VAL A 297 -0.21 19.68 8.78
C VAL A 297 0.05 19.71 10.29
N MET A 298 1.31 19.85 10.68
CA MET A 298 1.68 20.03 12.10
C MET A 298 1.35 21.42 12.68
N GLY A 299 0.91 22.36 11.84
CA GLY A 299 0.55 23.72 12.27
C GLY A 299 1.74 24.63 12.54
N GLU A 300 2.91 24.32 12.01
CA GLU A 300 4.12 25.17 12.16
C GLU A 300 4.07 26.41 11.27
N ILE A 301 3.47 26.28 10.07
CA ILE A 301 3.27 27.36 9.11
C ILE A 301 1.87 27.33 8.53
N THR A 302 1.41 28.46 7.99
CA THR A 302 0.13 28.50 7.25
C THR A 302 0.28 27.93 5.85
N VAL A 303 -0.84 27.62 5.18
CA VAL A 303 -0.83 27.21 3.77
C VAL A 303 -0.22 28.31 2.89
N ASP A 304 -0.57 29.57 3.11
CA ASP A 304 0.00 30.70 2.37
C ASP A 304 1.50 30.81 2.56
N ASP A 305 2.02 30.65 3.78
CA ASP A 305 3.45 30.63 4.05
C ASP A 305 4.16 29.47 3.35
N ALA A 306 3.54 28.30 3.26
CA ALA A 306 4.07 27.14 2.56
C ALA A 306 4.26 27.44 1.05
N TYR A 307 3.24 28.02 0.42
CA TYR A 307 3.33 28.37 -0.99
C TYR A 307 4.33 29.50 -1.26
N ALA A 308 4.44 30.49 -0.34
CA ALA A 308 5.49 31.51 -0.43
C ALA A 308 6.90 30.90 -0.29
N GLN A 309 7.07 29.90 0.59
CA GLN A 309 8.32 29.15 0.71
C GLN A 309 8.57 28.25 -0.52
N PHE A 310 7.55 27.65 -1.09
CA PHE A 310 7.65 26.88 -2.32
C PHE A 310 8.21 27.71 -3.48
N GLU A 311 7.69 28.93 -3.65
CA GLU A 311 8.21 29.86 -4.67
C GLU A 311 9.65 30.30 -4.36
N SER A 312 9.94 30.70 -3.12
CA SER A 312 11.25 31.25 -2.75
C SER A 312 12.37 30.20 -2.75
N ASN A 313 12.03 28.91 -2.64
CA ASN A 313 12.98 27.79 -2.67
C ASN A 313 12.98 27.06 -4.03
N HIS A 314 12.70 27.75 -5.12
CA HIS A 314 12.70 27.23 -6.48
C HIS A 314 11.65 26.16 -6.83
N GLY A 315 10.75 25.81 -5.91
CA GLY A 315 9.76 24.76 -6.16
C GLY A 315 8.87 25.03 -7.37
N ALA A 316 8.41 26.28 -7.54
CA ALA A 316 7.62 26.68 -8.69
C ALA A 316 8.40 26.61 -10.01
N GLU A 317 9.69 26.98 -10.00
CA GLU A 317 10.59 26.91 -11.14
C GLU A 317 10.81 25.45 -11.58
N TRP A 318 11.17 24.57 -10.64
CA TRP A 318 11.37 23.13 -10.90
C TRP A 318 10.08 22.45 -11.39
N SER A 319 8.97 22.74 -10.72
CA SER A 319 7.65 22.23 -11.12
C SER A 319 7.31 22.62 -12.55
N GLN A 320 7.44 23.91 -12.91
CA GLN A 320 7.14 24.39 -14.25
C GLN A 320 8.07 23.77 -15.31
N ALA A 321 9.37 23.64 -15.01
CA ALA A 321 10.34 23.02 -15.94
C ALA A 321 9.94 21.55 -16.23
N ILE A 322 9.55 20.80 -15.21
CA ILE A 322 9.10 19.42 -15.37
C ILE A 322 7.78 19.38 -16.18
N VAL A 323 6.77 20.18 -15.83
CA VAL A 323 5.49 20.24 -16.55
C VAL A 323 5.71 20.59 -18.02
N ASP A 324 6.53 21.58 -18.32
CA ASP A 324 6.85 21.98 -19.69
C ASP A 324 7.52 20.83 -20.46
N SER A 325 8.38 20.05 -19.81
CA SER A 325 9.04 18.90 -20.44
C SER A 325 8.09 17.73 -20.71
N LEU A 326 7.14 17.50 -19.81
CA LEU A 326 6.12 16.44 -19.96
C LEU A 326 5.09 16.77 -21.06
N ASN A 327 4.92 18.02 -21.40
CA ASN A 327 3.95 18.51 -22.41
C ASN A 327 4.58 18.78 -23.79
N LYS A 328 5.84 18.51 -23.98
CA LYS A 328 6.53 18.60 -25.30
C LYS A 328 6.20 17.40 -26.16
#